data_1baf3a6d4c63acc604e04b5c05ae8e73
#
_entry.id   1baf3a6d4c63acc604e04b5c05ae8e73
#
_cell.length_a   1.000
_cell.length_b   1.000
_cell.length_c   1.000
_cell.angle_alpha   90.00
_cell.angle_beta   90.00
_cell.angle_gamma   90.00
#
_symmetry.space_group_name_H-M   'P 1'
#
loop_
_entity.id
_entity.type
_entity.pdbx_description
1 polymer ?
#
loop_
_entity_poly.entity_id
_entity_poly.type
_entity_poly.pdbx_seq_one_letter_code
_entity_poly.pdbx_strand_id
1 'polypeptide(L)'
;MRKPRAGATLGGMDALAALRLQVEWGVDEALDDRPQDRRTIGAPLRQALEPASRPTALPRPPQVASAHEVAGAAASLAALRDALAGFDGCSLRRTATNLVFAEGDPESRLVLVADVPGPDEDRAGRPFAGATGATLDRMLASIGLDRAQAVLTSLVPWRPPGDRPPNEAELQACLPFLYRQLTLIRPAFAVLFGRTALRALAGGDARRSRGKWLELAIPGLGTPLRALAMPTVAHIRATPAARRDAWADLVQLRRALDRLSTLQEANCGH
;
A
#
# COMPACT_ATOMS: atom_id res chain seq x y z
N MET A 1 40.08 -32.64 59.72
CA MET A 1 39.61 -32.12 58.44
C MET A 1 38.60 -30.99 58.69
N ARG A 2 39.00 -29.74 58.42
CA ARG A 2 38.20 -28.53 58.72
C ARG A 2 37.29 -28.22 57.48
N LYS A 3 35.98 -28.04 57.75
CA LYS A 3 35.02 -27.49 56.76
C LYS A 3 35.40 -26.04 56.40
N PRO A 4 35.37 -25.65 55.15
CA PRO A 4 35.47 -24.24 54.78
C PRO A 4 34.14 -23.52 55.13
N ARG A 5 34.26 -22.37 55.77
CA ARG A 5 33.19 -21.44 56.08
C ARG A 5 32.74 -20.74 54.82
N ALA A 6 31.42 -20.82 54.53
CA ALA A 6 30.76 -19.93 53.61
C ALA A 6 30.66 -18.51 54.20
N GLY A 7 30.78 -17.51 53.37
CA GLY A 7 30.39 -16.14 53.70
C GLY A 7 31.51 -15.12 53.55
N ALA A 8 31.87 -14.80 52.34
CA ALA A 8 32.44 -13.50 52.04
C ALA A 8 31.28 -12.58 51.64
N THR A 9 30.82 -11.79 52.62
CA THR A 9 29.93 -10.65 52.38
C THR A 9 30.71 -9.61 51.59
N LEU A 10 30.35 -9.40 50.33
CA LEU A 10 30.79 -8.27 49.55
C LEU A 10 30.13 -7.03 50.16
N GLY A 11 30.88 -6.32 51.01
CA GLY A 11 30.42 -5.10 51.65
C GLY A 11 30.21 -4.00 50.61
N GLY A 12 29.03 -3.41 50.61
CA GLY A 12 28.84 -2.05 50.17
C GLY A 12 28.53 -1.78 48.69
N MET A 13 28.37 -2.78 47.82
CA MET A 13 27.83 -2.52 46.47
C MET A 13 26.32 -2.73 46.49
N ASP A 14 25.61 -1.72 45.97
CA ASP A 14 24.19 -1.81 45.71
C ASP A 14 23.93 -2.98 44.74
N ALA A 15 22.94 -3.81 45.00
CA ALA A 15 22.58 -4.97 44.19
C ALA A 15 22.37 -4.62 42.71
N LEU A 16 21.90 -3.41 42.45
CA LEU A 16 21.68 -2.88 41.14
C LEU A 16 23.00 -2.56 40.40
N ALA A 17 24.00 -2.10 41.13
CA ALA A 17 25.34 -1.84 40.59
C ALA A 17 26.07 -3.16 40.26
N ALA A 18 25.89 -4.18 41.10
CA ALA A 18 26.44 -5.51 40.83
C ALA A 18 25.83 -6.17 39.59
N LEU A 19 24.51 -6.06 39.41
CA LEU A 19 23.82 -6.55 38.24
C LEU A 19 24.24 -5.83 36.95
N ARG A 20 24.44 -4.49 36.98
CA ARG A 20 24.94 -3.74 35.84
C ARG A 20 26.35 -4.18 35.42
N LEU A 21 27.23 -4.42 36.39
CA LEU A 21 28.57 -4.89 36.15
C LEU A 21 28.58 -6.28 35.47
N GLN A 22 27.66 -7.17 35.88
CA GLN A 22 27.52 -8.49 35.29
C GLN A 22 27.07 -8.41 33.84
N VAL A 23 26.12 -7.52 33.52
CA VAL A 23 25.66 -7.28 32.12
C VAL A 23 26.80 -6.69 31.27
N GLU A 24 27.59 -5.74 31.80
CA GLU A 24 28.74 -5.18 31.09
C GLU A 24 29.84 -6.23 30.81
N TRP A 25 29.96 -7.26 31.62
CA TRP A 25 30.88 -8.38 31.45
C TRP A 25 30.28 -9.50 30.56
N GLY A 26 29.09 -9.28 29.97
CA GLY A 26 28.47 -10.21 29.03
C GLY A 26 27.77 -11.40 29.69
N VAL A 27 27.39 -11.28 30.95
CA VAL A 27 26.56 -12.29 31.63
C VAL A 27 25.09 -11.97 31.27
N ASP A 28 24.52 -12.76 30.40
CA ASP A 28 23.14 -12.63 29.91
C ASP A 28 22.16 -13.59 30.56
N GLU A 29 22.67 -14.57 31.35
CA GLU A 29 21.85 -15.52 32.11
C GLU A 29 22.29 -15.63 33.57
N ALA A 30 21.31 -15.65 34.48
CA ALA A 30 21.52 -15.99 35.90
C ALA A 30 21.47 -17.51 36.06
N LEU A 31 22.58 -18.11 36.44
CA LEU A 31 22.66 -19.54 36.75
C LEU A 31 22.39 -19.82 38.24
N ASP A 32 21.53 -20.77 38.52
CA ASP A 32 21.27 -21.26 39.87
C ASP A 32 22.45 -22.12 40.35
N ASP A 33 22.76 -22.05 41.61
CA ASP A 33 23.84 -22.85 42.28
C ASP A 33 23.59 -24.38 42.24
N ARG A 34 22.45 -24.82 41.79
CA ARG A 34 22.08 -26.23 41.61
C ARG A 34 21.53 -26.49 40.25
N PRO A 35 21.97 -27.58 39.58
CA PRO A 35 21.41 -27.96 38.29
C PRO A 35 19.90 -28.22 38.42
N GLN A 36 19.08 -27.53 37.67
CA GLN A 36 17.64 -27.77 37.60
C GLN A 36 17.32 -28.73 36.47
N ASP A 37 16.67 -29.87 36.80
CA ASP A 37 16.13 -30.79 35.78
C ASP A 37 14.85 -30.22 35.18
N ARG A 38 14.96 -29.52 34.08
CA ARG A 38 13.83 -28.91 33.35
C ARG A 38 12.86 -29.93 32.74
N ARG A 39 13.20 -31.23 32.77
CA ARG A 39 12.31 -32.30 32.25
C ARG A 39 11.14 -32.58 33.22
N THR A 40 11.30 -32.22 34.49
CA THR A 40 10.30 -32.46 35.54
C THR A 40 9.44 -31.23 35.87
N ILE A 41 9.74 -30.06 35.31
CA ILE A 41 9.00 -28.80 35.59
C ILE A 41 7.63 -28.74 34.88
N GLY A 42 7.34 -29.67 33.96
CA GLY A 42 6.04 -29.71 33.24
C GLY A 42 4.84 -30.26 34.04
N ALA A 43 5.03 -30.86 35.19
CA ALA A 43 3.95 -31.53 35.92
C ALA A 43 3.13 -30.68 36.91
N PRO A 44 3.67 -29.68 37.63
CA PRO A 44 2.87 -28.91 38.59
C PRO A 44 2.04 -27.76 37.99
N LEU A 45 2.36 -27.27 36.82
CA LEU A 45 1.62 -26.14 36.18
C LEU A 45 0.24 -26.52 35.63
N ARG A 46 -0.03 -27.82 35.46
CA ARG A 46 -1.33 -28.29 34.94
C ARG A 46 -2.43 -28.38 36.02
N GLN A 47 -2.07 -28.40 37.32
CA GLN A 47 -3.03 -28.50 38.42
C GLN A 47 -3.47 -27.17 39.00
N ALA A 48 -2.86 -26.05 38.60
CA ALA A 48 -3.23 -24.71 39.11
C ALA A 48 -4.10 -23.90 38.12
N LEU A 49 -4.51 -24.48 37.00
CA LEU A 49 -5.50 -23.88 36.09
C LEU A 49 -6.87 -24.50 36.36
N GLU A 50 -7.43 -24.25 37.57
CA GLU A 50 -8.88 -24.23 37.68
C GLU A 50 -9.42 -23.21 36.63
N PRO A 51 -10.53 -23.51 35.96
CA PRO A 51 -11.06 -22.57 34.97
C PRO A 51 -11.48 -21.31 35.68
N ALA A 52 -10.57 -20.34 35.76
CA ALA A 52 -10.91 -18.98 36.10
C ALA A 52 -12.11 -18.62 35.23
N SER A 53 -13.20 -18.23 35.91
CA SER A 53 -14.42 -17.66 35.35
C SER A 53 -14.18 -17.09 33.97
N ARG A 54 -15.01 -17.54 33.00
CA ARG A 54 -15.01 -17.09 31.59
C ARG A 54 -14.49 -15.66 31.50
N PRO A 55 -13.43 -15.40 30.69
CA PRO A 55 -12.97 -14.04 30.53
C PRO A 55 -14.19 -13.24 30.11
N THR A 56 -14.57 -12.27 30.91
CA THR A 56 -15.50 -11.24 30.54
C THR A 56 -14.96 -10.73 29.21
N ALA A 57 -15.72 -10.93 28.13
CA ALA A 57 -15.29 -10.54 26.79
C ALA A 57 -14.82 -9.09 26.90
N LEU A 58 -13.53 -8.86 26.71
CA LEU A 58 -13.01 -7.51 26.57
C LEU A 58 -13.95 -6.79 25.61
N PRO A 59 -14.41 -5.58 25.93
CA PRO A 59 -15.26 -4.83 25.04
C PRO A 59 -14.57 -4.86 23.66
N ARG A 60 -15.24 -5.51 22.70
CA ARG A 60 -14.75 -5.59 21.31
C ARG A 60 -14.49 -4.15 20.90
N PRO A 61 -13.26 -3.79 20.49
CA PRO A 61 -13.05 -2.44 20.01
C PRO A 61 -14.13 -2.14 18.98
N PRO A 62 -14.69 -0.92 18.95
CA PRO A 62 -15.74 -0.58 17.99
C PRO A 62 -15.31 -1.11 16.64
N GLN A 63 -16.16 -1.91 15.99
CA GLN A 63 -15.84 -2.49 14.69
C GLN A 63 -15.61 -1.29 13.76
N VAL A 64 -14.36 -0.97 13.50
CA VAL A 64 -14.01 -0.05 12.42
C VAL A 64 -14.53 -0.73 11.16
N ALA A 65 -15.49 -0.10 10.50
CA ALA A 65 -16.07 -0.62 9.27
C ALA A 65 -14.92 -1.02 8.34
N SER A 66 -14.99 -2.19 7.74
CA SER A 66 -13.91 -2.68 6.89
C SER A 66 -13.74 -1.72 5.70
N ALA A 67 -12.55 -1.62 5.15
CA ALA A 67 -12.30 -0.80 3.95
C ALA A 67 -13.25 -1.14 2.80
N HIS A 68 -13.64 -2.42 2.68
CA HIS A 68 -14.62 -2.88 1.68
C HIS A 68 -16.02 -2.32 1.93
N GLU A 69 -16.49 -2.31 3.17
CA GLU A 69 -17.82 -1.77 3.52
C GLU A 69 -17.85 -0.26 3.29
N VAL A 70 -16.83 0.46 3.78
CA VAL A 70 -16.73 1.92 3.63
C VAL A 70 -16.65 2.31 2.15
N ALA A 71 -15.80 1.67 1.36
CA ALA A 71 -15.67 1.94 -0.06
C ALA A 71 -16.95 1.55 -0.82
N GLY A 72 -17.54 0.39 -0.51
CA GLY A 72 -18.74 -0.14 -1.16
C GLY A 72 -19.98 0.74 -0.99
N ALA A 73 -20.11 1.40 0.16
CA ALA A 73 -21.23 2.30 0.45
C ALA A 73 -21.23 3.60 -0.37
N ALA A 74 -20.09 4.02 -0.91
CA ALA A 74 -19.97 5.27 -1.66
C ALA A 74 -20.65 5.16 -3.03
N ALA A 75 -21.65 5.98 -3.29
CA ALA A 75 -22.40 5.99 -4.55
C ALA A 75 -21.78 6.87 -5.64
N SER A 76 -20.82 7.75 -5.29
CA SER A 76 -20.15 8.67 -6.21
C SER A 76 -18.68 8.84 -5.83
N LEU A 77 -17.87 9.42 -6.75
CA LEU A 77 -16.47 9.75 -6.45
C LEU A 77 -16.33 10.77 -5.31
N ALA A 78 -17.25 11.73 -5.22
CA ALA A 78 -17.27 12.70 -4.11
C ALA A 78 -17.52 11.99 -2.77
N ALA A 79 -18.55 11.14 -2.69
CA ALA A 79 -18.84 10.35 -1.49
C ALA A 79 -17.67 9.41 -1.13
N LEU A 80 -17.00 8.84 -2.14
CA LEU A 80 -15.85 7.97 -1.93
C LEU A 80 -14.65 8.75 -1.37
N ARG A 81 -14.41 9.97 -1.84
CA ARG A 81 -13.39 10.87 -1.32
C ARG A 81 -13.63 11.20 0.15
N ASP A 82 -14.87 11.57 0.49
CA ASP A 82 -15.25 11.92 1.86
C ASP A 82 -15.12 10.71 2.80
N ALA A 83 -15.60 9.55 2.34
CA ALA A 83 -15.46 8.29 3.06
C ALA A 83 -13.99 7.93 3.31
N LEU A 84 -13.12 8.09 2.30
CA LEU A 84 -11.69 7.84 2.41
C LEU A 84 -11.00 8.86 3.34
N ALA A 85 -11.38 10.14 3.28
CA ALA A 85 -10.87 11.18 4.17
C ALA A 85 -11.21 10.90 5.64
N GLY A 86 -12.36 10.28 5.91
CA GLY A 86 -12.78 9.83 7.25
C GLY A 86 -12.23 8.47 7.68
N PHE A 87 -11.61 7.71 6.80
CA PHE A 87 -11.20 6.32 7.06
C PHE A 87 -9.92 6.24 7.89
N ASP A 88 -10.00 5.64 9.08
CA ASP A 88 -8.89 5.50 10.03
C ASP A 88 -8.18 4.13 9.97
N GLY A 89 -8.65 3.23 9.10
CA GLY A 89 -8.13 1.85 9.02
C GLY A 89 -6.77 1.70 8.33
N CYS A 90 -6.15 2.80 7.85
CA CYS A 90 -4.83 2.78 7.21
C CYS A 90 -3.83 3.63 8.00
N SER A 91 -2.68 3.02 8.35
CA SER A 91 -1.60 3.71 9.09
C SER A 91 -1.00 4.89 8.33
N LEU A 92 -0.98 4.85 6.99
CA LEU A 92 -0.43 5.89 6.13
C LEU A 92 -1.12 7.25 6.32
N ARG A 93 -2.42 7.26 6.63
CA ARG A 93 -3.18 8.48 6.85
C ARG A 93 -2.57 9.37 7.93
N ARG A 94 -1.98 8.78 8.98
CA ARG A 94 -1.40 9.51 10.11
C ARG A 94 -0.05 10.15 9.82
N THR A 95 0.62 9.72 8.74
CA THR A 95 1.97 10.17 8.37
C THR A 95 2.00 11.03 7.12
N ALA A 96 0.97 10.98 6.29
CA ALA A 96 0.83 11.81 5.11
C ALA A 96 0.32 13.21 5.47
N THR A 97 0.69 14.21 4.65
CA THR A 97 0.25 15.60 4.79
C THR A 97 -1.15 15.78 4.25
N ASN A 98 -1.41 15.22 3.06
CA ASN A 98 -2.70 15.34 2.39
C ASN A 98 -3.16 13.99 1.83
N LEU A 99 -4.48 13.90 1.64
CA LEU A 99 -5.12 12.85 0.85
C LEU A 99 -4.89 13.13 -0.64
N VAL A 100 -4.25 12.20 -1.34
CA VAL A 100 -4.09 12.23 -2.80
C VAL A 100 -5.22 11.42 -3.42
N PHE A 101 -6.24 12.12 -3.91
CA PHE A 101 -7.42 11.50 -4.52
C PHE A 101 -7.42 11.69 -6.05
N ALA A 102 -8.37 11.04 -6.74
CA ALA A 102 -8.50 11.13 -8.18
C ALA A 102 -8.74 12.56 -8.67
N GLU A 103 -8.15 12.90 -9.81
CA GLU A 103 -8.29 14.17 -10.55
C GLU A 103 -8.63 13.85 -12.01
N GLY A 104 -9.39 14.73 -12.68
CA GLY A 104 -9.77 14.59 -14.08
C GLY A 104 -11.25 14.34 -14.28
N ASP A 105 -11.67 14.14 -15.53
CA ASP A 105 -13.06 13.93 -15.92
C ASP A 105 -13.48 12.47 -15.67
N PRO A 106 -14.45 12.19 -14.77
CA PRO A 106 -14.96 10.84 -14.54
C PRO A 106 -15.56 10.14 -15.76
N GLU A 107 -16.03 10.91 -16.76
CA GLU A 107 -16.57 10.38 -18.02
C GLU A 107 -15.45 9.96 -19.00
N SER A 108 -14.20 10.25 -18.68
CA SER A 108 -13.07 9.85 -19.53
C SER A 108 -12.94 8.33 -19.55
N ARG A 109 -12.56 7.81 -20.73
CA ARG A 109 -12.41 6.36 -20.95
C ARG A 109 -11.03 5.83 -20.52
N LEU A 110 -10.17 6.69 -20.00
CA LEU A 110 -8.80 6.39 -19.64
C LEU A 110 -8.54 6.70 -18.17
N VAL A 111 -7.95 5.76 -17.44
CA VAL A 111 -7.45 5.99 -16.08
C VAL A 111 -5.93 5.79 -16.02
N LEU A 112 -5.25 6.70 -15.34
CA LEU A 112 -3.80 6.65 -15.11
C LEU A 112 -3.56 6.41 -13.61
N VAL A 113 -3.00 5.28 -13.27
CA VAL A 113 -2.77 4.88 -11.88
C VAL A 113 -1.29 5.02 -11.55
N ALA A 114 -0.94 6.00 -10.69
CA ALA A 114 0.40 6.13 -10.12
C ALA A 114 0.69 5.01 -9.10
N ASP A 115 1.96 4.74 -8.86
CA ASP A 115 2.39 3.74 -7.87
C ASP A 115 2.03 4.22 -6.45
N VAL A 116 2.82 5.13 -5.92
CA VAL A 116 2.59 5.77 -4.60
C VAL A 116 2.81 7.27 -4.74
N PRO A 117 2.11 8.11 -3.93
CA PRO A 117 2.37 9.54 -3.92
C PRO A 117 3.78 9.85 -3.44
N GLY A 118 4.45 10.77 -4.13
CA GLY A 118 5.72 11.36 -3.70
C GLY A 118 5.52 12.65 -2.88
N PRO A 119 6.63 13.37 -2.56
CA PRO A 119 6.57 14.60 -1.77
C PRO A 119 5.73 15.70 -2.40
N ASP A 120 5.76 15.85 -3.72
CA ASP A 120 5.02 16.90 -4.42
C ASP A 120 3.53 16.57 -4.46
N GLU A 121 3.17 15.30 -4.67
CA GLU A 121 1.79 14.82 -4.64
C GLU A 121 1.20 14.92 -3.24
N ASP A 122 1.94 14.54 -2.20
CA ASP A 122 1.53 14.65 -0.81
C ASP A 122 1.30 16.11 -0.38
N ARG A 123 2.18 17.02 -0.82
CA ARG A 123 2.04 18.45 -0.55
C ARG A 123 0.86 19.08 -1.30
N ALA A 124 0.65 18.67 -2.55
CA ALA A 124 -0.39 19.22 -3.41
C ALA A 124 -1.78 18.59 -3.19
N GLY A 125 -1.87 17.41 -2.56
CA GLY A 125 -3.08 16.63 -2.39
C GLY A 125 -3.68 16.10 -3.70
N ARG A 126 -2.87 15.97 -4.76
CA ARG A 126 -3.31 15.49 -6.07
C ARG A 126 -2.26 14.60 -6.75
N PRO A 127 -2.69 13.62 -7.58
CA PRO A 127 -1.79 12.71 -8.24
C PRO A 127 -0.97 13.44 -9.33
N PHE A 128 0.22 12.92 -9.61
CA PHE A 128 1.12 13.44 -10.63
C PHE A 128 1.34 14.96 -10.51
N ALA A 129 1.76 15.43 -9.34
CA ALA A 129 2.14 16.82 -9.10
C ALA A 129 3.63 17.07 -9.43
N GLY A 130 4.02 18.33 -9.39
CA GLY A 130 5.41 18.77 -9.56
C GLY A 130 6.05 18.35 -10.88
N ALA A 131 7.33 18.00 -10.84
CA ALA A 131 8.12 17.63 -12.02
C ALA A 131 7.63 16.33 -12.68
N THR A 132 7.06 15.41 -11.91
CA THR A 132 6.44 14.18 -12.39
C THR A 132 5.21 14.52 -13.21
N GLY A 133 4.37 15.42 -12.74
CA GLY A 133 3.19 15.89 -13.44
C GLY A 133 3.52 16.59 -14.76
N ALA A 134 4.46 17.54 -14.75
CA ALA A 134 4.90 18.22 -15.97
C ALA A 134 5.47 17.25 -17.03
N THR A 135 6.06 16.14 -16.59
CA THR A 135 6.53 15.10 -17.52
C THR A 135 5.36 14.31 -18.09
N LEU A 136 4.39 13.93 -17.25
CA LEU A 136 3.18 13.25 -17.70
C LEU A 136 2.40 14.11 -18.71
N ASP A 137 2.26 15.41 -18.46
CA ASP A 137 1.56 16.33 -19.36
C ASP A 137 2.19 16.35 -20.75
N ARG A 138 3.53 16.37 -20.83
CA ARG A 138 4.25 16.26 -22.11
C ARG A 138 4.07 14.90 -22.78
N MET A 139 4.01 13.83 -21.99
CA MET A 139 3.74 12.49 -22.52
C MET A 139 2.35 12.40 -23.12
N LEU A 140 1.33 12.90 -22.43
CA LEU A 140 -0.05 12.95 -22.93
C LEU A 140 -0.16 13.84 -24.18
N ALA A 141 0.39 15.04 -24.13
CA ALA A 141 0.39 15.97 -25.27
C ALA A 141 1.04 15.36 -26.51
N SER A 142 2.08 14.52 -26.36
CA SER A 142 2.76 13.87 -27.49
C SER A 142 1.88 12.86 -28.25
N ILE A 143 0.79 12.42 -27.66
CA ILE A 143 -0.23 11.56 -28.28
C ILE A 143 -1.57 12.28 -28.47
N GLY A 144 -1.59 13.61 -28.36
CA GLY A 144 -2.78 14.43 -28.56
C GLY A 144 -3.83 14.30 -27.45
N LEU A 145 -3.38 14.04 -26.22
CA LEU A 145 -4.21 14.02 -25.01
C LEU A 145 -3.76 15.09 -24.02
N ASP A 146 -4.67 15.43 -23.12
CA ASP A 146 -4.40 16.26 -21.94
C ASP A 146 -4.96 15.60 -20.66
N ARG A 147 -4.75 16.24 -19.50
CA ARG A 147 -5.24 15.75 -18.22
C ARG A 147 -6.76 15.64 -18.14
N ALA A 148 -7.50 16.51 -18.83
CA ALA A 148 -8.95 16.50 -18.80
C ALA A 148 -9.54 15.26 -19.49
N GLN A 149 -8.77 14.62 -20.38
CA GLN A 149 -9.16 13.42 -21.10
C GLN A 149 -8.79 12.11 -20.40
N ALA A 150 -8.35 12.18 -19.15
CA ALA A 150 -8.01 11.04 -18.34
C ALA A 150 -8.37 11.27 -16.87
N VAL A 151 -8.72 10.21 -16.14
CA VAL A 151 -8.71 10.24 -14.68
C VAL A 151 -7.33 9.84 -14.19
N LEU A 152 -6.73 10.67 -13.36
CA LEU A 152 -5.47 10.43 -12.71
C LEU A 152 -5.72 10.01 -11.26
N THR A 153 -5.10 8.93 -10.81
CA THR A 153 -5.21 8.45 -9.44
C THR A 153 -3.92 7.77 -9.00
N SER A 154 -3.85 7.31 -7.77
CA SER A 154 -2.72 6.53 -7.24
C SER A 154 -3.20 5.23 -6.59
N LEU A 155 -2.31 4.24 -6.54
CA LEU A 155 -2.56 2.93 -5.93
C LEU A 155 -2.93 3.06 -4.45
N VAL A 156 -2.20 3.90 -3.72
CA VAL A 156 -2.50 4.28 -2.35
C VAL A 156 -2.72 5.79 -2.25
N PRO A 157 -3.68 6.25 -1.44
CA PRO A 157 -4.06 7.66 -1.38
C PRO A 157 -3.18 8.50 -0.44
N TRP A 158 -2.23 7.90 0.25
CA TRP A 158 -1.34 8.57 1.19
C TRP A 158 0.12 8.18 0.97
N ARG A 159 1.02 9.14 1.11
CA ARG A 159 2.45 8.92 0.97
C ARG A 159 3.00 8.06 2.11
N PRO A 160 3.68 6.94 1.82
CA PRO A 160 4.40 6.18 2.84
C PRO A 160 5.60 6.98 3.39
N PRO A 161 5.88 6.91 4.70
CA PRO A 161 7.00 7.62 5.30
C PRO A 161 8.34 7.13 4.70
N GLY A 162 9.23 8.09 4.38
CA GLY A 162 10.53 7.77 3.78
C GLY A 162 10.48 7.20 2.36
N ASP A 163 9.39 7.42 1.64
CA ASP A 163 9.17 6.93 0.26
C ASP A 163 9.32 5.41 0.09
N ARG A 164 9.16 4.66 1.17
CA ARG A 164 9.17 3.19 1.12
C ARG A 164 7.96 2.66 0.34
N PRO A 165 8.03 1.44 -0.20
CA PRO A 165 6.84 0.79 -0.73
C PRO A 165 5.82 0.54 0.40
N PRO A 166 4.51 0.62 0.10
CA PRO A 166 3.48 0.24 1.04
C PRO A 166 3.59 -1.24 1.40
N ASN A 167 3.30 -1.58 2.65
CA ASN A 167 3.23 -2.97 3.08
C ASN A 167 1.88 -3.61 2.70
N GLU A 168 1.77 -4.92 2.92
CA GLU A 168 0.56 -5.68 2.54
C GLU A 168 -0.70 -5.17 3.26
N ALA A 169 -0.61 -4.86 4.55
CA ALA A 169 -1.75 -4.34 5.32
C ALA A 169 -2.22 -2.96 4.82
N GLU A 170 -1.28 -2.09 4.42
CA GLU A 170 -1.57 -0.80 3.82
C GLU A 170 -2.23 -0.93 2.44
N LEU A 171 -1.76 -1.88 1.63
CA LEU A 171 -2.38 -2.19 0.34
C LEU A 171 -3.80 -2.74 0.54
N GLN A 172 -4.00 -3.69 1.44
CA GLN A 172 -5.31 -4.27 1.75
C GLN A 172 -6.31 -3.21 2.25
N ALA A 173 -5.84 -2.22 3.00
CA ALA A 173 -6.67 -1.11 3.48
C ALA A 173 -7.03 -0.10 2.36
N CYS A 174 -6.18 0.07 1.33
CA CYS A 174 -6.36 1.09 0.30
C CYS A 174 -7.01 0.56 -0.99
N LEU A 175 -6.71 -0.69 -1.39
CA LEU A 175 -7.21 -1.28 -2.65
C LEU A 175 -8.73 -1.25 -2.82
N PRO A 176 -9.57 -1.49 -1.79
CA PRO A 176 -11.03 -1.41 -1.93
C PRO A 176 -11.51 -0.04 -2.44
N PHE A 177 -10.86 1.05 -2.03
CA PHE A 177 -11.19 2.39 -2.49
C PHE A 177 -10.78 2.60 -3.96
N LEU A 178 -9.62 2.11 -4.38
CA LEU A 178 -9.22 2.14 -5.79
C LEU A 178 -10.16 1.29 -6.66
N TYR A 179 -10.52 0.10 -6.23
CA TYR A 179 -11.49 -0.74 -6.94
C TYR A 179 -12.84 -0.04 -7.07
N ARG A 180 -13.30 0.65 -6.02
CA ARG A 180 -14.53 1.42 -6.08
C ARG A 180 -14.43 2.62 -7.02
N GLN A 181 -13.30 3.34 -7.05
CA GLN A 181 -13.04 4.38 -8.06
C GLN A 181 -13.20 3.82 -9.47
N LEU A 182 -12.51 2.72 -9.79
CA LEU A 182 -12.56 2.10 -11.11
C LEU A 182 -13.97 1.62 -11.47
N THR A 183 -14.73 1.11 -10.49
CA THR A 183 -16.12 0.68 -10.70
C THR A 183 -17.06 1.86 -10.97
N LEU A 184 -16.84 3.01 -10.34
CA LEU A 184 -17.64 4.23 -10.55
C LEU A 184 -17.32 4.89 -11.88
N ILE A 185 -16.03 4.94 -12.28
CA ILE A 185 -15.52 5.55 -13.52
C ILE A 185 -15.84 4.67 -14.74
N ARG A 186 -15.72 3.33 -14.61
CA ARG A 186 -15.85 2.36 -15.70
C ARG A 186 -14.97 2.67 -16.91
N PRO A 187 -13.65 2.84 -16.73
CA PRO A 187 -12.75 3.17 -17.80
C PRO A 187 -12.67 2.03 -18.83
N ALA A 188 -12.40 2.37 -20.11
CA ALA A 188 -12.10 1.37 -21.13
C ALA A 188 -10.65 0.89 -21.06
N PHE A 189 -9.75 1.80 -20.66
CA PHE A 189 -8.32 1.51 -20.56
C PHE A 189 -7.72 2.06 -19.28
N ALA A 190 -6.68 1.36 -18.80
CA ALA A 190 -5.84 1.81 -17.69
C ALA A 190 -4.37 1.87 -18.10
N VAL A 191 -3.62 2.79 -17.50
CA VAL A 191 -2.15 2.77 -17.52
C VAL A 191 -1.66 2.68 -16.08
N LEU A 192 -0.88 1.65 -15.77
CA LEU A 192 -0.30 1.41 -14.46
C LEU A 192 1.15 1.90 -14.47
N PHE A 193 1.43 2.94 -13.70
CA PHE A 193 2.78 3.47 -13.55
C PHE A 193 3.47 2.89 -12.32
N GLY A 194 4.50 2.05 -12.54
CA GLY A 194 5.30 1.49 -11.48
C GLY A 194 5.05 0.02 -11.19
N ARG A 195 5.95 -0.56 -10.41
CA ARG A 195 5.95 -2.00 -10.12
C ARG A 195 4.95 -2.41 -9.05
N THR A 196 4.69 -1.52 -8.10
CA THR A 196 3.77 -1.81 -6.99
C THR A 196 2.34 -1.86 -7.50
N ALA A 197 1.93 -0.88 -8.34
CA ALA A 197 0.62 -0.85 -8.98
C ALA A 197 0.41 -2.09 -9.87
N LEU A 198 1.40 -2.45 -10.68
CA LEU A 198 1.34 -3.65 -11.52
C LEU A 198 1.19 -4.92 -10.69
N ARG A 199 1.99 -5.09 -9.63
CA ARG A 199 1.93 -6.28 -8.78
C ARG A 199 0.59 -6.38 -8.04
N ALA A 200 0.12 -5.25 -7.50
CA ALA A 200 -1.11 -5.21 -6.71
C ALA A 200 -2.37 -5.48 -7.56
N LEU A 201 -2.40 -4.97 -8.80
CA LEU A 201 -3.60 -5.06 -9.64
C LEU A 201 -3.59 -6.23 -10.64
N ALA A 202 -2.41 -6.64 -11.11
CA ALA A 202 -2.26 -7.68 -12.13
C ALA A 202 -1.51 -8.93 -11.64
N GLY A 203 -0.94 -8.92 -10.44
CA GLY A 203 -0.09 -10.02 -9.95
C GLY A 203 1.16 -10.26 -10.80
N GLY A 204 1.48 -9.33 -11.72
CA GLY A 204 2.45 -9.52 -12.79
C GLY A 204 3.89 -9.14 -12.44
N ASP A 205 4.82 -9.64 -13.26
CA ASP A 205 6.21 -9.22 -13.28
C ASP A 205 6.38 -8.07 -14.29
N ALA A 206 6.92 -6.94 -13.83
CA ALA A 206 7.13 -5.73 -14.63
C ALA A 206 7.95 -5.96 -15.91
N ARG A 207 8.89 -6.91 -15.91
CA ARG A 207 9.70 -7.25 -17.10
C ARG A 207 8.89 -7.98 -18.16
N ARG A 208 8.00 -8.89 -17.74
CA ARG A 208 7.18 -9.72 -18.63
C ARG A 208 5.95 -8.97 -19.17
N SER A 209 5.51 -7.95 -18.45
CA SER A 209 4.30 -7.17 -18.74
C SER A 209 4.57 -5.95 -19.64
N ARG A 210 5.83 -5.54 -19.80
CA ARG A 210 6.19 -4.35 -20.58
C ARG A 210 5.77 -4.49 -22.05
N GLY A 211 5.18 -3.44 -22.60
CA GLY A 211 4.73 -3.38 -23.99
C GLY A 211 3.56 -4.31 -24.33
N LYS A 212 2.92 -4.90 -23.35
CA LYS A 212 1.79 -5.82 -23.54
C LYS A 212 0.54 -5.30 -22.86
N TRP A 213 -0.60 -5.54 -23.50
CA TRP A 213 -1.89 -5.36 -22.88
C TRP A 213 -2.13 -6.46 -21.83
N LEU A 214 -2.58 -6.04 -20.67
CA LEU A 214 -2.99 -6.88 -19.55
C LEU A 214 -4.50 -6.81 -19.40
N GLU A 215 -5.09 -7.83 -18.84
CA GLU A 215 -6.49 -7.87 -18.43
C GLU A 215 -6.55 -7.90 -16.89
N LEU A 216 -7.12 -6.85 -16.31
CA LEU A 216 -7.26 -6.70 -14.87
C LEU A 216 -8.64 -7.14 -14.44
N ALA A 217 -8.72 -8.13 -13.57
CA ALA A 217 -9.96 -8.53 -12.91
C ALA A 217 -10.23 -7.57 -11.73
N ILE A 218 -10.99 -6.51 -11.96
CA ILE A 218 -11.34 -5.51 -10.94
C ILE A 218 -12.67 -5.92 -10.29
N PRO A 219 -12.71 -6.12 -8.97
CA PRO A 219 -13.94 -6.43 -8.25
C PRO A 219 -15.04 -5.40 -8.54
N GLY A 220 -16.21 -5.86 -8.95
CA GLY A 220 -17.37 -5.00 -9.26
C GLY A 220 -17.39 -4.37 -10.66
N LEU A 221 -16.38 -4.62 -11.52
CA LEU A 221 -16.34 -4.09 -12.88
C LEU A 221 -16.83 -5.16 -13.88
N GLY A 222 -17.64 -5.96 -13.80
CA GLY A 222 -18.29 -6.92 -14.73
C GLY A 222 -17.47 -7.46 -15.91
N THR A 223 -16.53 -6.67 -16.45
CA THR A 223 -15.61 -7.03 -17.55
C THR A 223 -14.17 -6.73 -17.18
N PRO A 224 -13.18 -7.53 -17.65
CA PRO A 224 -11.77 -7.24 -17.41
C PRO A 224 -11.37 -5.87 -17.98
N LEU A 225 -10.64 -5.09 -17.17
CA LEU A 225 -10.12 -3.79 -17.58
C LEU A 225 -8.80 -3.99 -18.32
N ARG A 226 -8.73 -3.51 -19.55
CA ARG A 226 -7.49 -3.55 -20.35
C ARG A 226 -6.49 -2.52 -19.85
N ALA A 227 -5.27 -2.93 -19.56
CA ALA A 227 -4.24 -2.06 -18.99
C ALA A 227 -2.89 -2.20 -19.67
N LEU A 228 -2.13 -1.11 -19.72
CA LEU A 228 -0.70 -1.10 -20.05
C LEU A 228 0.12 -0.84 -18.78
N ALA A 229 1.23 -1.55 -18.63
CA ALA A 229 2.17 -1.33 -17.54
C ALA A 229 3.38 -0.53 -18.01
N MET A 230 3.60 0.62 -17.39
CA MET A 230 4.73 1.51 -17.67
C MET A 230 5.63 1.66 -16.43
N PRO A 231 6.92 2.00 -16.60
CA PRO A 231 7.76 2.46 -15.50
C PRO A 231 7.14 3.71 -14.83
N THR A 232 7.55 4.02 -13.60
CA THR A 232 7.14 5.29 -12.97
C THR A 232 7.56 6.48 -13.84
N VAL A 233 6.75 7.54 -13.84
CA VAL A 233 7.05 8.75 -14.64
C VAL A 233 8.40 9.37 -14.26
N ALA A 234 8.79 9.28 -12.99
CA ALA A 234 10.11 9.70 -12.52
C ALA A 234 11.25 8.89 -13.18
N HIS A 235 11.08 7.57 -13.33
CA HIS A 235 12.07 6.72 -14.03
C HIS A 235 12.10 7.02 -15.54
N ILE A 236 10.95 7.21 -16.17
CA ILE A 236 10.85 7.61 -17.59
C ILE A 236 11.59 8.94 -17.81
N ARG A 237 11.43 9.91 -16.92
CA ARG A 237 12.12 11.19 -16.98
C ARG A 237 13.64 11.04 -16.88
N ALA A 238 14.12 10.19 -15.99
CA ALA A 238 15.55 10.02 -15.70
C ALA A 238 16.28 9.18 -16.76
N THR A 239 15.61 8.27 -17.47
CA THR A 239 16.25 7.22 -18.27
C THR A 239 15.87 7.30 -19.75
N PRO A 240 16.82 7.58 -20.68
CA PRO A 240 16.53 7.66 -22.12
C PRO A 240 15.91 6.39 -22.72
N ALA A 241 16.34 5.21 -22.28
CA ALA A 241 15.77 3.94 -22.73
C ALA A 241 14.30 3.81 -22.30
N ALA A 242 13.98 4.15 -21.04
CA ALA A 242 12.61 4.12 -20.53
C ALA A 242 11.69 5.11 -21.28
N ARG A 243 12.23 6.24 -21.74
CA ARG A 243 11.46 7.19 -22.57
C ARG A 243 11.07 6.60 -23.92
N ARG A 244 12.01 5.89 -24.61
CA ARG A 244 11.71 5.23 -25.88
C ARG A 244 10.64 4.14 -25.71
N ASP A 245 10.79 3.32 -24.67
CA ASP A 245 9.82 2.27 -24.37
C ASP A 245 8.44 2.85 -24.06
N ALA A 246 8.39 3.87 -23.19
CA ALA A 246 7.13 4.56 -22.83
C ALA A 246 6.47 5.22 -24.04
N TRP A 247 7.25 5.75 -24.99
CA TRP A 247 6.71 6.27 -26.24
C TRP A 247 6.02 5.19 -27.07
N ALA A 248 6.62 4.01 -27.21
CA ALA A 248 6.00 2.88 -27.92
C ALA A 248 4.68 2.45 -27.25
N ASP A 249 4.64 2.43 -25.92
CA ASP A 249 3.43 2.10 -25.16
C ASP A 249 2.35 3.18 -25.32
N LEU A 250 2.72 4.46 -25.32
CA LEU A 250 1.78 5.57 -25.55
C LEU A 250 1.17 5.53 -26.96
N VAL A 251 1.96 5.18 -27.98
CA VAL A 251 1.44 5.00 -29.35
C VAL A 251 0.45 3.84 -29.40
N GLN A 252 0.70 2.73 -28.69
CA GLN A 252 -0.27 1.64 -28.59
C GLN A 252 -1.56 2.09 -27.91
N LEU A 253 -1.46 2.87 -26.82
CA LEU A 253 -2.60 3.45 -26.13
C LEU A 253 -3.44 4.33 -27.06
N ARG A 254 -2.79 5.26 -27.78
CA ARG A 254 -3.49 6.14 -28.72
C ARG A 254 -4.27 5.35 -29.77
N ARG A 255 -3.63 4.36 -30.40
CA ARG A 255 -4.29 3.48 -31.38
C ARG A 255 -5.49 2.73 -30.79
N ALA A 256 -5.44 2.35 -29.51
CA ALA A 256 -6.55 1.67 -28.85
C ALA A 256 -7.72 2.64 -28.58
N LEU A 257 -7.41 3.88 -28.16
CA LEU A 257 -8.41 4.94 -27.98
C LEU A 257 -9.09 5.31 -29.29
N ASP A 258 -8.35 5.47 -30.38
CA ASP A 258 -8.90 5.78 -31.71
C ASP A 258 -9.89 4.71 -32.19
N ARG A 259 -9.55 3.43 -32.01
CA ARG A 259 -10.46 2.32 -32.37
C ARG A 259 -11.74 2.35 -31.52
N LEU A 260 -11.63 2.73 -30.25
CA LEU A 260 -12.81 2.83 -29.38
C LEU A 260 -13.75 3.95 -29.84
N SER A 261 -13.22 5.10 -30.21
CA SER A 261 -14.00 6.24 -30.75
C SER A 261 -14.72 5.87 -32.04
N THR A 262 -14.01 5.24 -32.99
CA THR A 262 -14.60 4.77 -34.24
C THR A 262 -15.75 3.77 -34.03
N LEU A 263 -15.61 2.85 -33.09
CA LEU A 263 -16.67 1.89 -32.79
C LEU A 263 -17.90 2.55 -32.14
N GLN A 264 -17.71 3.61 -31.35
CA GLN A 264 -18.81 4.35 -30.75
C GLN A 264 -19.58 5.18 -31.80
N GLU A 265 -18.87 5.84 -32.70
CA GLU A 265 -19.48 6.59 -33.83
C GLU A 265 -20.29 5.65 -34.73
N ALA A 266 -19.78 4.47 -35.06
CA ALA A 266 -20.49 3.47 -35.84
C ALA A 266 -21.77 2.95 -35.14
N ASN A 267 -21.78 2.89 -33.80
CA ASN A 267 -22.93 2.39 -33.02
C ASN A 267 -23.99 3.47 -32.75
N CYS A 268 -23.65 4.76 -32.81
CA CYS A 268 -24.58 5.88 -32.65
C CYS A 268 -25.26 6.29 -33.96
N GLY A 269 -24.78 5.77 -35.10
CA GLY A 269 -25.32 6.08 -36.47
C GLY A 269 -26.44 5.14 -36.95
N HIS A 270 -26.92 4.24 -36.10
CA HIS A 270 -28.09 3.35 -36.32
C HIS A 270 -29.18 3.69 -35.32
#